data_1adb15d4fcdfdf8e961c746b2a67fc81
#
_entry.id   1adb15d4fcdfdf8e961c746b2a67fc81
#
_cell.length_a   1.000
_cell.length_b   1.000
_cell.length_c   1.000
_cell.angle_alpha   90.00
_cell.angle_beta   90.00
_cell.angle_gamma   90.00
#
_symmetry.space_group_name_H-M   'P 1'
#
loop_
_entity.id
_entity.type
_entity.pdbx_description
1 polymer ?
#
loop_
_entity_poly.entity_id
_entity_poly.type
_entity_poly.pdbx_seq_one_letter_code
_entity_poly.pdbx_strand_id
1 'polypeptide(L)'
;MNATPRILIAAQPHAGQVLQTMLGEIGDFIVVHTTADAFRVLEHQKIDLIVSTIAFDESRMLEFLVSVKGTASAAHIPFLCSRVVAGALRDSLVGSMGDACKACGAVDFIDVARMPPDLAQTAMRKAVATSLQ
;
A
#
# COMPACT_ATOMS: atom_id res chain seq x y z
N MET A 1 -2.66 -23.96 -11.65
CA MET A 1 -2.98 -23.60 -10.24
C MET A 1 -2.31 -22.27 -9.90
N ASN A 2 -3.08 -21.33 -9.45
CA ASN A 2 -2.55 -20.00 -9.14
C ASN A 2 -2.03 -19.95 -7.71
N ALA A 3 -0.78 -19.51 -7.56
CA ALA A 3 -0.25 -19.26 -6.23
C ALA A 3 -0.92 -18.04 -5.63
N THR A 4 -1.13 -18.05 -4.32
CA THR A 4 -1.63 -16.89 -3.60
C THR A 4 -0.60 -15.75 -3.69
N PRO A 5 -0.99 -14.54 -4.09
CA PRO A 5 -0.04 -13.45 -4.19
C PRO A 5 0.51 -13.06 -2.83
N ARG A 6 1.79 -12.71 -2.81
CA ARG A 6 2.45 -12.23 -1.61
C ARG A 6 2.45 -10.71 -1.61
N ILE A 7 1.82 -10.13 -0.61
CA ILE A 7 1.58 -8.69 -0.52
C ILE A 7 2.34 -8.12 0.68
N LEU A 8 3.20 -7.15 0.40
CA LEU A 8 3.89 -6.40 1.45
C LEU A 8 3.01 -5.22 1.87
N ILE A 9 2.61 -5.20 3.13
CA ILE A 9 1.85 -4.10 3.70
C ILE A 9 2.80 -3.21 4.49
N ALA A 10 3.05 -2.01 3.98
CA ALA A 10 3.90 -1.01 4.63
C ALA A 10 3.01 0.03 5.28
N ALA A 11 2.78 -0.11 6.59
CA ALA A 11 1.77 0.65 7.31
C ALA A 11 2.07 0.71 8.80
N GLN A 12 1.44 1.64 9.49
CA GLN A 12 1.43 1.63 10.95
C GLN A 12 0.65 0.40 11.46
N PRO A 13 0.90 -0.05 12.71
CA PRO A 13 0.29 -1.29 13.20
C PRO A 13 -1.23 -1.35 13.07
N HIS A 14 -1.93 -0.29 13.47
CA HIS A 14 -3.39 -0.27 13.38
C HIS A 14 -3.88 -0.30 11.93
N ALA A 15 -3.29 0.53 11.08
CA ALA A 15 -3.65 0.57 9.66
C ALA A 15 -3.35 -0.76 8.98
N GLY A 16 -2.25 -1.41 9.35
CA GLY A 16 -1.90 -2.74 8.85
C GLY A 16 -2.95 -3.77 9.20
N GLN A 17 -3.45 -3.75 10.42
CA GLN A 17 -4.52 -4.65 10.84
C GLN A 17 -5.82 -4.41 10.08
N VAL A 18 -6.18 -3.13 9.87
CA VAL A 18 -7.36 -2.77 9.10
C VAL A 18 -7.25 -3.30 7.68
N LEU A 19 -6.09 -3.11 7.04
CA LEU A 19 -5.87 -3.60 5.68
C LEU A 19 -5.98 -5.12 5.61
N GLN A 20 -5.38 -5.85 6.55
CA GLN A 20 -5.47 -7.31 6.56
C GLN A 20 -6.91 -7.77 6.72
N THR A 21 -7.68 -7.12 7.56
CA THR A 21 -9.10 -7.43 7.74
C THR A 21 -9.89 -7.18 6.47
N MET A 22 -9.64 -6.04 5.81
CA MET A 22 -10.32 -5.70 4.55
C MET A 22 -10.01 -6.69 3.45
N LEU A 23 -8.74 -7.08 3.33
CA LEU A 23 -8.29 -7.91 2.22
C LEU A 23 -8.55 -9.40 2.45
N GLY A 24 -8.62 -9.82 3.71
CA GLY A 24 -8.96 -11.19 4.04
C GLY A 24 -8.04 -12.22 3.42
N GLU A 25 -8.59 -13.13 2.61
CA GLU A 25 -7.86 -14.27 2.07
C GLU A 25 -7.32 -14.05 0.66
N ILE A 26 -7.31 -12.81 0.16
CA ILE A 26 -6.90 -12.57 -1.22
C ILE A 26 -5.38 -12.59 -1.42
N GLY A 27 -4.61 -12.68 -0.34
CA GLY A 27 -3.16 -12.76 -0.43
C GLY A 27 -2.52 -13.26 0.84
N ASP A 28 -1.23 -13.55 0.76
CA ASP A 28 -0.37 -13.78 1.92
C ASP A 28 0.30 -12.46 2.26
N PHE A 29 0.16 -12.03 3.50
CA PHE A 29 0.60 -10.68 3.89
C PHE A 29 1.86 -10.73 4.74
N ILE A 30 2.78 -9.80 4.44
CA ILE A 30 3.90 -9.48 5.32
C ILE A 30 3.73 -8.01 5.68
N VAL A 31 3.61 -7.71 6.97
CA VAL A 31 3.40 -6.35 7.45
C VAL A 31 4.71 -5.80 8.01
N VAL A 32 5.09 -4.61 7.57
CA VAL A 32 6.28 -3.91 8.05
C VAL A 32 5.90 -2.50 8.47
N HIS A 33 6.65 -1.92 9.39
CA HIS A 33 6.34 -0.62 9.97
C HIS A 33 7.40 0.44 9.68
N THR A 34 8.52 0.04 9.10
CA THR A 34 9.62 0.96 8.75
C THR A 34 10.11 0.69 7.34
N THR A 35 10.67 1.71 6.72
CA THR A 35 11.29 1.60 5.39
C THR A 35 12.43 0.56 5.41
N ALA A 36 13.24 0.56 6.47
CA ALA A 36 14.35 -0.39 6.60
C ALA A 36 13.85 -1.84 6.57
N ASP A 37 12.81 -2.15 7.35
CA ASP A 37 12.24 -3.50 7.36
C ASP A 37 11.61 -3.86 6.03
N ALA A 38 10.97 -2.90 5.36
CA ALA A 38 10.40 -3.13 4.03
C ALA A 38 11.46 -3.54 3.03
N PHE A 39 12.59 -2.83 2.98
CA PHE A 39 13.67 -3.19 2.06
C PHE A 39 14.33 -4.51 2.42
N ARG A 40 14.40 -4.84 3.70
CA ARG A 40 14.90 -6.14 4.11
C ARG A 40 14.04 -7.28 3.55
N VAL A 41 12.71 -7.12 3.60
CA VAL A 41 11.79 -8.09 3.00
C VAL A 41 11.97 -8.14 1.49
N LEU A 42 12.05 -7.00 0.83
CA LEU A 42 12.17 -6.92 -0.63
C LEU A 42 13.47 -7.56 -1.13
N GLU A 43 14.52 -7.54 -0.32
CA GLU A 43 15.81 -8.15 -0.68
C GLU A 43 15.80 -9.68 -0.57
N HIS A 44 14.92 -10.25 0.27
CA HIS A 44 14.96 -11.68 0.60
C HIS A 44 13.76 -12.46 0.14
N GLN A 45 12.68 -11.80 -0.27
CA GLN A 45 11.45 -12.48 -0.65
C GLN A 45 10.87 -11.88 -1.92
N LYS A 46 10.22 -12.73 -2.70
CA LYS A 46 9.48 -12.28 -3.88
C LYS A 46 8.16 -11.67 -3.41
N ILE A 47 7.92 -10.41 -3.76
CA ILE A 47 6.71 -9.68 -3.45
C ILE A 47 5.98 -9.36 -4.75
N ASP A 48 4.67 -9.63 -4.78
CA ASP A 48 3.84 -9.41 -5.96
C ASP A 48 3.18 -8.03 -5.97
N LEU A 49 3.00 -7.43 -4.80
CA LEU A 49 2.35 -6.12 -4.66
C LEU A 49 2.78 -5.46 -3.36
N ILE A 50 3.01 -4.15 -3.40
CA ILE A 50 3.22 -3.35 -2.19
C ILE A 50 1.97 -2.50 -1.98
N VAL A 51 1.38 -2.57 -0.78
CA VAL A 51 0.31 -1.67 -0.35
C VAL A 51 0.84 -0.85 0.81
N SER A 52 0.84 0.46 0.67
CA SER A 52 1.35 1.36 1.72
C SER A 52 0.29 2.38 2.10
N THR A 53 0.40 2.89 3.32
CA THR A 53 -0.50 3.92 3.85
C THR A 53 0.27 5.21 4.10
N ILE A 54 -0.45 6.34 4.09
CA ILE A 54 0.15 7.67 4.22
C ILE A 54 1.03 7.78 5.46
N ALA A 55 0.58 7.23 6.59
CA ALA A 55 1.30 7.37 7.86
C ALA A 55 2.47 6.40 8.02
N PHE A 56 2.75 5.58 7.01
CA PHE A 56 3.84 4.60 7.08
C PHE A 56 5.17 5.29 7.43
N ASP A 57 5.85 4.74 8.42
CA ASP A 57 7.20 5.16 8.84
C ASP A 57 7.30 6.69 8.97
N GLU A 58 6.53 7.25 9.89
CA GLU A 58 6.51 8.69 10.15
C GLU A 58 6.13 9.50 8.91
N SER A 59 5.08 9.04 8.20
CA SER A 59 4.54 9.70 7.01
C SER A 59 5.52 9.73 5.83
N ARG A 60 6.30 8.66 5.66
CA ARG A 60 7.29 8.54 4.58
C ARG A 60 6.84 7.65 3.43
N MET A 61 5.53 7.47 3.25
CA MET A 61 5.01 6.63 2.17
C MET A 61 5.54 7.06 0.81
N LEU A 62 5.52 8.36 0.51
CA LEU A 62 5.94 8.87 -0.80
C LEU A 62 7.44 8.66 -1.01
N GLU A 63 8.24 8.91 0.02
CA GLU A 63 9.69 8.67 -0.03
C GLU A 63 9.99 7.20 -0.26
N PHE A 64 9.23 6.31 0.40
CA PHE A 64 9.36 4.88 0.23
C PHE A 64 9.03 4.48 -1.22
N LEU A 65 7.93 5.00 -1.76
CA LEU A 65 7.54 4.76 -3.16
C LEU A 65 8.67 5.16 -4.12
N VAL A 66 9.20 6.37 -3.96
CA VAL A 66 10.28 6.86 -4.81
C VAL A 66 11.50 5.93 -4.71
N SER A 67 11.85 5.51 -3.49
CA SER A 67 12.99 4.61 -3.27
C SER A 67 12.79 3.24 -3.92
N VAL A 68 11.58 2.69 -3.83
CA VAL A 68 11.25 1.40 -4.47
C VAL A 68 11.39 1.52 -5.99
N LYS A 69 10.83 2.58 -6.57
CA LYS A 69 10.90 2.78 -8.02
C LYS A 69 12.31 3.10 -8.51
N GLY A 70 13.16 3.61 -7.64
CA GLY A 70 14.58 3.83 -7.93
C GLY A 70 15.48 2.60 -7.71
N THR A 71 14.93 1.51 -7.20
CA THR A 71 15.69 0.28 -6.91
C THR A 71 15.40 -0.74 -8.03
N ALA A 72 16.43 -1.08 -8.81
CA ALA A 72 16.24 -1.90 -10.02
C ALA A 72 15.53 -3.23 -9.73
N SER A 73 15.85 -3.88 -8.62
CA SER A 73 15.25 -5.18 -8.28
C SER A 73 13.81 -5.09 -7.77
N ALA A 74 13.33 -3.89 -7.43
CA ALA A 74 11.98 -3.70 -6.87
C ALA A 74 11.09 -2.79 -7.72
N ALA A 75 11.67 -2.08 -8.69
CA ALA A 75 10.94 -1.08 -9.48
C ALA A 75 9.74 -1.65 -10.24
N HIS A 76 9.80 -2.94 -10.60
CA HIS A 76 8.74 -3.61 -11.36
C HIS A 76 7.53 -3.99 -10.49
N ILE A 77 7.67 -3.97 -9.17
CA ILE A 77 6.59 -4.39 -8.26
C ILE A 77 5.51 -3.30 -8.25
N PRO A 78 4.24 -3.65 -8.54
CA PRO A 78 3.16 -2.65 -8.44
C PRO A 78 3.07 -2.09 -7.02
N PHE A 79 2.80 -0.81 -6.92
CA PHE A 79 2.75 -0.09 -5.65
C PHE A 79 1.41 0.62 -5.54
N LEU A 80 0.61 0.24 -4.54
CA LEU A 80 -0.70 0.82 -4.29
C LEU A 80 -0.62 1.69 -3.02
N CYS A 81 -0.97 2.96 -3.18
CA CYS A 81 -1.01 3.90 -2.06
C CYS A 81 -2.41 4.01 -1.50
N SER A 82 -2.54 4.28 -0.21
CA SER A 82 -3.85 4.38 0.42
C SER A 82 -3.82 5.29 1.63
N ARG A 83 -5.02 5.78 1.99
CA ARG A 83 -5.29 6.35 3.31
C ARG A 83 -6.37 5.49 3.93
N VAL A 84 -6.04 4.85 5.06
CA VAL A 84 -6.93 3.90 5.73
C VAL A 84 -7.52 4.50 6.99
N VAL A 85 -6.71 5.28 7.71
CA VAL A 85 -7.12 5.94 8.97
C VAL A 85 -7.07 7.44 8.76
N ALA A 86 -8.18 8.13 9.08
CA ALA A 86 -8.25 9.58 9.00
C ALA A 86 -7.28 10.22 10.01
N GLY A 87 -6.85 11.45 9.73
CA GLY A 87 -6.02 12.25 10.64
C GLY A 87 -4.55 12.33 10.27
N ALA A 88 -4.04 11.41 9.44
CA ALA A 88 -2.64 11.46 8.99
C ALA A 88 -2.41 12.56 7.96
N LEU A 89 -3.45 13.00 7.29
CA LEU A 89 -3.40 14.02 6.25
C LEU A 89 -4.75 14.75 6.24
N ARG A 90 -4.72 16.07 6.05
CA ARG A 90 -5.96 16.85 5.92
C ARG A 90 -6.73 16.39 4.69
N ASP A 91 -8.05 16.31 4.80
CA ASP A 91 -8.92 15.92 3.69
C ASP A 91 -8.69 16.78 2.44
N SER A 92 -8.42 18.06 2.63
CA SER A 92 -8.18 18.99 1.52
C SER A 92 -6.90 18.67 0.72
N LEU A 93 -5.97 17.90 1.29
CA LEU A 93 -4.70 17.54 0.65
C LEU A 93 -4.70 16.16 0.02
N VAL A 94 -5.78 15.38 0.20
CA VAL A 94 -5.81 13.98 -0.27
C VAL A 94 -5.70 13.90 -1.79
N GLY A 95 -6.38 14.78 -2.52
CA GLY A 95 -6.28 14.81 -3.97
C GLY A 95 -4.86 15.06 -4.47
N SER A 96 -4.17 16.02 -3.85
CA SER A 96 -2.78 16.32 -4.20
C SER A 96 -1.86 15.15 -3.88
N MET A 97 -2.10 14.46 -2.75
CA MET A 97 -1.31 13.28 -2.40
C MET A 97 -1.53 12.16 -3.41
N GLY A 98 -2.77 11.93 -3.83
CA GLY A 98 -3.07 10.92 -4.84
C GLY A 98 -2.38 11.20 -6.16
N ASP A 99 -2.40 12.47 -6.60
CA ASP A 99 -1.72 12.88 -7.82
C ASP A 99 -0.21 12.67 -7.70
N ALA A 100 0.38 13.03 -6.57
CA ALA A 100 1.82 12.83 -6.33
C ALA A 100 2.20 11.35 -6.36
N CYS A 101 1.40 10.48 -5.73
CA CYS A 101 1.65 9.04 -5.74
C CYS A 101 1.67 8.49 -7.16
N LYS A 102 0.68 8.85 -7.96
CA LYS A 102 0.60 8.37 -9.35
C LYS A 102 1.76 8.91 -10.18
N ALA A 103 2.13 10.18 -9.98
CA ALA A 103 3.26 10.78 -10.68
C ALA A 103 4.58 10.08 -10.34
N CYS A 104 4.71 9.54 -9.13
CA CYS A 104 5.91 8.83 -8.69
C CYS A 104 5.88 7.34 -9.04
N GLY A 105 4.86 6.86 -9.72
CA GLY A 105 4.82 5.49 -10.23
C GLY A 105 3.86 4.53 -9.53
N ALA A 106 3.05 5.01 -8.59
CA ALA A 106 2.03 4.16 -7.99
C ALA A 106 0.93 3.84 -9.01
N VAL A 107 0.35 2.63 -8.91
CA VAL A 107 -0.75 2.23 -9.79
C VAL A 107 -2.00 3.04 -9.50
N ASP A 108 -2.24 3.35 -8.22
CA ASP A 108 -3.40 4.11 -7.80
C ASP A 108 -3.21 4.62 -6.36
N PHE A 109 -4.14 5.45 -5.94
CA PHE A 109 -4.27 5.91 -4.54
C PHE A 109 -5.73 5.77 -4.13
N ILE A 110 -5.98 5.01 -3.06
CA ILE A 110 -7.34 4.73 -2.59
C ILE A 110 -7.54 5.35 -1.20
N ASP A 111 -8.47 6.28 -1.09
CA ASP A 111 -8.82 6.89 0.20
C ASP A 111 -10.05 6.20 0.78
N VAL A 112 -9.80 5.14 1.57
CA VAL A 112 -10.89 4.40 2.20
C VAL A 112 -11.30 4.97 3.55
N ALA A 113 -10.50 5.89 4.11
CA ALA A 113 -10.81 6.49 5.41
C ALA A 113 -12.12 7.27 5.41
N ARG A 114 -12.55 7.76 4.23
CA ARG A 114 -13.78 8.53 4.07
C ARG A 114 -14.95 7.69 3.58
N MET A 115 -14.74 6.40 3.36
CA MET A 115 -15.78 5.50 2.83
C MET A 115 -16.47 4.76 3.97
N PRO A 116 -17.77 4.44 3.82
CA PRO A 116 -18.40 3.47 4.71
C PRO A 116 -17.66 2.13 4.64
N PRO A 117 -17.65 1.33 5.72
CA PRO A 117 -16.83 0.11 5.77
C PRO A 117 -17.06 -0.86 4.61
N ASP A 118 -18.31 -1.06 4.18
CA ASP A 118 -18.61 -1.98 3.08
C ASP A 118 -18.02 -1.50 1.77
N LEU A 119 -18.15 -0.21 1.47
CA LEU A 119 -17.58 0.37 0.27
C LEU A 119 -16.06 0.37 0.33
N ALA A 120 -15.49 0.65 1.50
CA ALA A 120 -14.04 0.64 1.69
C ALA A 120 -13.46 -0.73 1.37
N GLN A 121 -14.05 -1.79 1.90
CA GLN A 121 -13.60 -3.15 1.65
C GLN A 121 -13.68 -3.50 0.16
N THR A 122 -14.80 -3.20 -0.48
CA THR A 122 -14.98 -3.49 -1.91
C THR A 122 -13.98 -2.72 -2.76
N ALA A 123 -13.79 -1.42 -2.47
CA ALA A 123 -12.86 -0.58 -3.22
C ALA A 123 -11.41 -1.07 -3.07
N MET A 124 -11.00 -1.42 -1.86
CA MET A 124 -9.64 -1.88 -1.62
C MET A 124 -9.37 -3.23 -2.28
N ARG A 125 -10.30 -4.17 -2.18
CA ARG A 125 -10.16 -5.48 -2.83
C ARG A 125 -10.08 -5.36 -4.34
N LYS A 126 -10.91 -4.48 -4.92
CA LYS A 126 -10.89 -4.22 -6.36
C LYS A 126 -9.55 -3.60 -6.79
N ALA A 127 -9.05 -2.64 -6.03
CA ALA A 127 -7.78 -1.99 -6.33
C ALA A 127 -6.62 -2.99 -6.28
N VAL A 128 -6.60 -3.88 -5.29
CA VAL A 128 -5.58 -4.92 -5.18
C VAL A 128 -5.66 -5.87 -6.36
N ALA A 129 -6.86 -6.35 -6.70
CA ALA A 129 -7.04 -7.27 -7.83
C ALA A 129 -6.57 -6.63 -9.14
N THR A 130 -6.91 -5.37 -9.37
CA THR A 130 -6.48 -4.63 -10.56
C THR A 130 -4.96 -4.47 -10.60
N SER A 131 -4.35 -4.18 -9.45
CA SER A 131 -2.90 -3.98 -9.35
C SER A 131 -2.10 -5.26 -9.64
N LEU A 132 -2.71 -6.43 -9.41
CA LEU A 132 -2.07 -7.73 -9.61
C LEU A 132 -2.17 -8.26 -11.04
N GLN A 133 -2.90 -7.58 -11.89
CA GLN A 133 -3.07 -8.00 -13.29
C GLN A 133 -1.87 -7.68 -14.17
#